data_0354a2f5dc41f78c2fdc1fbe65aebfba
#
_entry.id   0354a2f5dc41f78c2fdc1fbe65aebfba
#
_cell.length_a   1.000
_cell.length_b   1.000
_cell.length_c   1.000
_cell.angle_alpha   90.00
_cell.angle_beta   90.00
_cell.angle_gamma   90.00
#
_symmetry.space_group_name_H-M   'P 1'
#
loop_
_entity.id
_entity.type
_entity.pdbx_description
1 polymer ?
#
loop_
_entity_poly.entity_id
_entity_poly.type
_entity_poly.pdbx_seq_one_letter_code
_entity_poly.pdbx_strand_id
1 'polypeptide(L)'
;MLRPSDLLPTLASTLRRGLRDVFATTRSRRRDPRRRYRSTDVSVQRVHHRDVWARVSTVGREGERTFVLVPGIGVAATYFERLAPALNEFGPVHALDLPGFGGVPHPVDARRMDIGDYAELVGAVIDELNLDDPVVLGHSMGTQVVAELASRRPELTTIVLLGPVMNRHERRIPIAALRFAQSSVREPVKVAVIAAGAYLLCGPRWFSRVLPEMMQYRIEDTVPRILASTLIIRGEHDRLVPREWVEEIADAVPHARAWEIPDASHSVMHAHAEEVARLCVEHARAPRPDREEAALRRYPDSEVDRSEEDAPVEDPIGALRGRLTELAGILVDDDSLIAEGKTQHAEASDPAALREVAPDPGEGEIVDDGRTEH
;
A
#
# COMPACT_ATOMS: atom_id res chain seq x y z
N MET A 1 40.11 2.43 -6.01
CA MET A 1 39.17 1.35 -5.66
C MET A 1 38.69 1.60 -4.23
N LEU A 2 37.46 2.05 -4.05
CA LEU A 2 36.85 2.25 -2.72
C LEU A 2 36.52 0.90 -2.11
N ARG A 3 36.81 0.71 -0.83
CA ARG A 3 36.52 -0.56 -0.11
C ARG A 3 35.01 -0.66 0.15
N PRO A 4 34.42 -1.88 0.10
CA PRO A 4 32.97 -2.06 0.37
C PRO A 4 32.50 -1.52 1.73
N SER A 5 33.42 -1.42 2.72
CA SER A 5 33.16 -0.85 4.04
C SER A 5 32.89 0.66 4.04
N ASP A 6 33.33 1.38 3.00
CA ASP A 6 33.23 2.84 2.93
C ASP A 6 31.96 3.28 2.18
N LEU A 7 31.32 2.35 1.46
CA LEU A 7 30.08 2.59 0.72
C LEU A 7 28.82 2.60 1.60
N LEU A 8 28.79 1.78 2.66
CA LEU A 8 27.62 1.66 3.54
C LEU A 8 27.30 2.94 4.34
N PRO A 9 28.26 3.66 4.94
CA PRO A 9 27.99 4.91 5.64
C PRO A 9 27.56 6.03 4.68
N THR A 10 28.13 6.08 3.48
CA THR A 10 27.82 7.09 2.45
C THR A 10 26.43 6.87 1.88
N LEU A 11 26.04 5.63 1.57
CA LEU A 11 24.69 5.27 1.15
C LEU A 11 23.65 5.59 2.23
N ALA A 12 23.93 5.28 3.50
CA ALA A 12 23.01 5.59 4.61
C ALA A 12 22.84 7.11 4.83
N SER A 13 23.90 7.90 4.62
CA SER A 13 23.85 9.36 4.76
C SER A 13 23.14 10.03 3.58
N THR A 14 23.30 9.48 2.37
CA THR A 14 22.65 9.96 1.14
C THR A 14 21.17 9.60 1.15
N LEU A 15 20.82 8.37 1.58
CA LEU A 15 19.42 7.95 1.81
C LEU A 15 18.73 8.81 2.87
N ARG A 16 19.41 9.16 3.97
CA ARG A 16 18.85 10.07 4.99
C ARG A 16 18.64 11.49 4.48
N ARG A 17 19.51 11.99 3.59
CA ARG A 17 19.35 13.29 2.93
C ARG A 17 18.23 13.23 1.90
N GLY A 18 18.25 12.27 0.98
CA GLY A 18 17.20 12.10 -0.03
C GLY A 18 15.80 11.92 0.57
N LEU A 19 15.66 11.13 1.65
CA LEU A 19 14.41 11.02 2.40
C LEU A 19 14.01 12.37 3.04
N ARG A 20 14.96 13.14 3.62
CA ARG A 20 14.67 14.49 4.13
C ARG A 20 14.19 15.44 3.05
N ASP A 21 14.77 15.39 1.86
CA ASP A 21 14.44 16.29 0.76
C ASP A 21 13.13 15.89 0.07
N VAL A 22 12.84 14.59 -0.05
CA VAL A 22 11.50 14.08 -0.46
C VAL A 22 10.42 14.53 0.53
N PHE A 23 10.69 14.53 1.83
CA PHE A 23 9.75 15.04 2.84
C PHE A 23 9.72 16.58 2.91
N ALA A 24 10.79 17.29 2.50
CA ALA A 24 10.84 18.75 2.46
C ALA A 24 10.15 19.33 1.22
N THR A 25 10.25 18.69 0.06
CA THR A 25 9.60 19.12 -1.18
C THR A 25 8.08 18.98 -1.16
N THR A 26 7.52 18.12 -0.29
CA THR A 26 6.07 18.08 -0.04
C THR A 26 5.54 19.36 0.62
N ARG A 27 6.39 20.21 1.19
CA ARG A 27 5.99 21.52 1.75
C ARG A 27 5.74 22.61 0.70
N SER A 28 6.15 22.44 -0.56
CA SER A 28 6.14 23.50 -1.58
C SER A 28 5.09 23.36 -2.68
N ARG A 29 4.22 22.35 -2.71
CA ARG A 29 3.14 22.30 -3.70
C ARG A 29 1.98 23.19 -3.24
N ARG A 30 1.61 24.14 -4.11
CA ARG A 30 0.56 25.16 -4.00
C ARG A 30 -0.59 24.70 -3.11
N ARG A 31 -0.72 25.34 -1.93
CA ARG A 31 -1.88 25.24 -1.06
C ARG A 31 -3.11 25.61 -1.87
N ASP A 32 -4.03 24.68 -2.06
CA ASP A 32 -5.38 25.02 -2.42
C ASP A 32 -5.97 25.81 -1.23
N PRO A 33 -6.33 27.10 -1.39
CA PRO A 33 -6.84 27.90 -0.28
C PRO A 33 -8.19 27.44 0.24
N ARG A 34 -8.84 26.46 -0.41
CA ARG A 34 -10.13 25.89 -0.02
C ARG A 34 -9.99 24.66 0.87
N ARG A 35 -8.82 24.01 0.92
CA ARG A 35 -8.52 22.92 1.87
C ARG A 35 -7.93 23.51 3.16
N ARG A 36 -8.76 23.64 4.18
CA ARG A 36 -8.28 23.86 5.55
C ARG A 36 -7.64 22.57 6.06
N TYR A 37 -6.39 22.30 5.69
CA TYR A 37 -5.57 21.40 6.50
C TYR A 37 -5.42 22.07 7.86
N ARG A 38 -6.15 21.58 8.87
CA ARG A 38 -5.78 21.82 10.26
C ARG A 38 -4.34 21.37 10.40
N SER A 39 -3.48 22.18 11.03
CA SER A 39 -2.15 21.73 11.43
C SER A 39 -2.37 20.55 12.36
N THR A 40 -2.14 19.34 11.86
CA THR A 40 -2.38 18.12 12.61
C THR A 40 -1.19 17.92 13.51
N ASP A 41 -1.38 18.15 14.82
CA ASP A 41 -0.42 17.70 15.81
C ASP A 41 -0.32 16.18 15.72
N VAL A 42 0.87 15.70 15.37
CA VAL A 42 1.18 14.28 15.37
C VAL A 42 1.86 13.97 16.69
N SER A 43 1.25 13.14 17.51
CA SER A 43 1.88 12.57 18.70
C SER A 43 2.41 11.17 18.41
N VAL A 44 3.54 10.82 19.02
CA VAL A 44 4.17 9.50 18.83
C VAL A 44 4.41 8.90 20.20
N GLN A 45 3.92 7.68 20.41
CA GLN A 45 4.12 6.95 21.67
C GLN A 45 4.49 5.48 21.40
N ARG A 46 4.95 4.79 22.43
CA ARG A 46 5.29 3.38 22.40
C ARG A 46 4.33 2.64 23.32
N VAL A 47 3.73 1.58 22.78
CA VAL A 47 2.89 0.67 23.54
C VAL A 47 3.60 -0.66 23.66
N HIS A 48 3.81 -1.11 24.87
CA HIS A 48 4.53 -2.34 25.19
C HIS A 48 3.56 -3.50 25.41
N HIS A 49 3.90 -4.64 24.84
CA HIS A 49 3.21 -5.91 25.12
C HIS A 49 4.24 -7.02 25.23
N ARG A 50 4.34 -7.64 26.42
CA ARG A 50 5.39 -8.65 26.72
C ARG A 50 6.79 -8.08 26.45
N ASP A 51 7.56 -8.73 25.56
CA ASP A 51 8.95 -8.41 25.19
C ASP A 51 9.08 -7.51 23.95
N VAL A 52 7.96 -7.07 23.39
CA VAL A 52 7.91 -6.24 22.17
C VAL A 52 7.12 -4.94 22.40
N TRP A 53 7.21 -4.03 21.45
CA TRP A 53 6.43 -2.80 21.47
C TRP A 53 6.07 -2.34 20.06
N ALA A 54 4.98 -1.62 19.94
CA ALA A 54 4.58 -0.91 18.74
C ALA A 54 4.83 0.59 18.90
N ARG A 55 5.26 1.27 17.81
CA ARG A 55 5.19 2.73 17.75
C ARG A 55 3.84 3.11 17.18
N VAL A 56 3.14 3.98 17.89
CA VAL A 56 1.84 4.51 17.49
C VAL A 56 1.99 5.98 17.16
N SER A 57 1.74 6.32 15.90
CA SER A 57 1.67 7.70 15.43
C SER A 57 0.20 8.13 15.37
N THR A 58 -0.20 9.06 16.24
CA THR A 58 -1.58 9.52 16.35
C THR A 58 -1.73 10.87 15.67
N VAL A 59 -2.72 10.99 14.79
CA VAL A 59 -3.10 12.20 14.06
C VAL A 59 -4.51 12.60 14.49
N GLY A 60 -4.67 13.86 14.97
CA GLY A 60 -5.96 14.36 15.47
C GLY A 60 -6.29 13.89 16.89
N ARG A 61 -7.34 14.46 17.45
CA ARG A 61 -7.74 14.22 18.86
C ARG A 61 -9.20 13.87 19.04
N GLU A 62 -10.07 14.41 18.19
CA GLU A 62 -11.53 14.33 18.34
C GLU A 62 -12.18 14.03 16.98
N GLY A 63 -13.31 13.38 17.01
CA GLY A 63 -14.11 13.10 15.82
C GLY A 63 -15.18 12.05 16.08
N GLU A 64 -15.85 11.66 15.01
CA GLU A 64 -16.98 10.73 15.06
C GLU A 64 -16.54 9.28 15.31
N ARG A 65 -15.42 8.88 14.74
CA ARG A 65 -14.88 7.51 14.83
C ARG A 65 -13.36 7.53 14.98
N THR A 66 -12.84 6.60 15.75
CA THR A 66 -11.41 6.37 15.88
C THR A 66 -10.96 5.29 14.90
N PHE A 67 -9.81 5.50 14.26
CA PHE A 67 -9.24 4.57 13.29
C PHE A 67 -7.89 4.03 13.77
N VAL A 68 -7.68 2.72 13.63
CA VAL A 68 -6.39 2.06 13.88
C VAL A 68 -5.89 1.44 12.58
N LEU A 69 -4.68 1.82 12.13
CA LEU A 69 -4.12 1.40 10.85
C LEU A 69 -2.97 0.42 11.08
N VAL A 70 -3.14 -0.80 10.58
CA VAL A 70 -2.17 -1.91 10.70
C VAL A 70 -1.48 -2.15 9.36
N PRO A 71 -0.16 -1.94 9.25
CA PRO A 71 0.56 -2.03 7.99
C PRO A 71 0.80 -3.47 7.52
N GLY A 72 1.22 -3.60 6.25
CA GLY A 72 1.68 -4.86 5.67
C GLY A 72 3.07 -5.26 6.12
N ILE A 73 3.56 -6.39 5.60
CA ILE A 73 4.89 -6.92 5.90
C ILE A 73 5.98 -5.91 5.50
N GLY A 74 6.89 -5.63 6.42
CA GLY A 74 8.08 -4.83 6.17
C GLY A 74 7.86 -3.33 5.99
N VAL A 75 6.60 -2.86 5.95
CA VAL A 75 6.29 -1.44 5.77
C VAL A 75 5.94 -0.75 7.09
N ALA A 76 5.95 0.57 7.08
CA ALA A 76 5.79 1.44 8.24
C ALA A 76 4.49 2.26 8.17
N ALA A 77 4.14 2.95 9.26
CA ALA A 77 3.03 3.89 9.34
C ALA A 77 3.07 4.99 8.25
N THR A 78 4.27 5.33 7.74
CA THR A 78 4.44 6.25 6.61
C THR A 78 3.77 5.78 5.33
N TYR A 79 3.46 4.50 5.21
CA TYR A 79 2.71 3.95 4.08
C TYR A 79 1.25 4.45 4.03
N PHE A 80 0.74 4.91 5.18
CA PHE A 80 -0.58 5.54 5.30
C PHE A 80 -0.54 7.08 5.24
N GLU A 81 0.57 7.69 4.78
CA GLU A 81 0.76 9.16 4.78
C GLU A 81 -0.34 9.94 4.06
N ARG A 82 -1.07 9.31 3.14
CA ARG A 82 -2.20 9.90 2.43
C ARG A 82 -3.54 9.52 3.04
N LEU A 83 -3.69 8.26 3.46
CA LEU A 83 -4.94 7.77 4.03
C LEU A 83 -5.20 8.34 5.43
N ALA A 84 -4.18 8.44 6.28
CA ALA A 84 -4.35 8.92 7.65
C ALA A 84 -4.89 10.36 7.71
N PRO A 85 -4.41 11.34 6.92
CA PRO A 85 -5.00 12.67 6.86
C PRO A 85 -6.46 12.67 6.33
N ALA A 86 -6.79 11.81 5.36
CA ALA A 86 -8.14 11.70 4.82
C ALA A 86 -9.13 11.15 5.84
N LEU A 87 -8.74 10.11 6.59
CA LEU A 87 -9.54 9.57 7.69
C LEU A 87 -9.63 10.55 8.88
N ASN A 88 -8.58 11.36 9.11
CA ASN A 88 -8.57 12.32 10.20
C ASN A 88 -9.57 13.47 10.04
N GLU A 89 -10.15 13.66 8.88
CA GLU A 89 -11.32 14.56 8.69
C GLU A 89 -12.54 14.07 9.48
N PHE A 90 -12.60 12.79 9.84
CA PHE A 90 -13.71 12.13 10.53
C PHE A 90 -13.39 11.74 11.98
N GLY A 91 -12.12 11.68 12.35
CA GLY A 91 -11.72 11.40 13.72
C GLY A 91 -10.24 11.06 13.89
N PRO A 92 -9.80 10.74 15.11
CA PRO A 92 -8.40 10.42 15.37
C PRO A 92 -7.95 9.14 14.66
N VAL A 93 -6.69 9.16 14.17
CA VAL A 93 -6.08 8.05 13.45
C VAL A 93 -4.81 7.62 14.15
N HIS A 94 -4.71 6.34 14.49
CA HIS A 94 -3.57 5.70 15.12
C HIS A 94 -2.89 4.76 14.12
N ALA A 95 -1.81 5.22 13.48
CA ALA A 95 -1.04 4.41 12.53
C ALA A 95 0.11 3.71 13.25
N LEU A 96 0.22 2.39 13.07
CA LEU A 96 1.15 1.55 13.79
C LEU A 96 2.41 1.24 12.98
N ASP A 97 3.56 1.24 13.66
CA ASP A 97 4.76 0.53 13.23
C ASP A 97 4.94 -0.70 14.13
N LEU A 98 4.98 -1.86 13.51
CA LEU A 98 5.04 -3.14 14.20
C LEU A 98 6.49 -3.57 14.50
N PRO A 99 6.73 -4.51 15.44
CA PRO A 99 8.05 -5.04 15.74
C PRO A 99 8.79 -5.52 14.49
N GLY A 100 10.01 -5.01 14.31
CA GLY A 100 10.86 -5.28 13.15
C GLY A 100 10.57 -4.42 11.92
N PHE A 101 9.55 -3.54 11.95
CA PHE A 101 9.18 -2.67 10.84
C PHE A 101 9.36 -1.19 11.21
N GLY A 102 9.55 -0.32 10.21
CA GLY A 102 9.63 1.12 10.43
C GLY A 102 10.71 1.58 11.43
N GLY A 103 11.74 0.76 11.69
CA GLY A 103 12.78 1.03 12.68
C GLY A 103 12.38 0.68 14.13
N VAL A 104 11.24 0.03 14.35
CA VAL A 104 10.91 -0.62 15.61
C VAL A 104 11.74 -1.89 15.76
N PRO A 105 12.45 -2.13 16.89
CA PRO A 105 13.22 -3.35 17.07
C PRO A 105 12.35 -4.61 16.99
N HIS A 106 12.90 -5.69 16.45
CA HIS A 106 12.32 -7.02 16.59
C HIS A 106 12.59 -7.59 18.00
N PRO A 107 11.92 -8.69 18.42
CA PRO A 107 12.17 -9.33 19.72
C PRO A 107 13.65 -9.63 19.96
N VAL A 108 14.12 -9.45 21.20
CA VAL A 108 15.55 -9.55 21.57
C VAL A 108 16.12 -10.93 21.25
N ASP A 109 15.40 -11.99 21.55
CA ASP A 109 15.82 -13.38 21.28
C ASP A 109 15.59 -13.80 19.83
N ALA A 110 15.25 -12.84 18.96
CA ALA A 110 14.89 -13.09 17.57
C ALA A 110 13.87 -14.24 17.40
N ARG A 111 13.00 -14.44 18.44
CA ARG A 111 11.90 -15.38 18.33
C ARG A 111 11.02 -15.00 17.14
N ARG A 112 10.42 -15.98 16.52
CA ARG A 112 9.44 -15.72 15.48
C ARG A 112 8.21 -15.07 16.10
N MET A 113 7.66 -14.12 15.39
CA MET A 113 6.32 -13.58 15.66
C MET A 113 5.40 -14.10 14.57
N ASP A 114 4.36 -14.81 14.96
CA ASP A 114 3.29 -15.20 14.07
C ASP A 114 2.21 -14.10 13.96
N ILE A 115 1.20 -14.32 13.14
CA ILE A 115 0.09 -13.37 12.95
C ILE A 115 -0.68 -13.16 14.26
N GLY A 116 -0.80 -14.19 15.09
CA GLY A 116 -1.45 -14.09 16.40
C GLY A 116 -0.69 -13.18 17.38
N ASP A 117 0.65 -13.25 17.42
CA ASP A 117 1.49 -12.36 18.23
C ASP A 117 1.28 -10.88 17.84
N TYR A 118 1.22 -10.60 16.52
CA TYR A 118 0.94 -9.24 16.04
C TYR A 118 -0.49 -8.80 16.39
N ALA A 119 -1.47 -9.69 16.29
CA ALA A 119 -2.85 -9.39 16.67
C ALA A 119 -2.98 -9.07 18.17
N GLU A 120 -2.31 -9.83 19.04
CA GLU A 120 -2.28 -9.54 20.50
C GLU A 120 -1.66 -8.17 20.78
N LEU A 121 -0.57 -7.80 20.08
CA LEU A 121 0.04 -6.48 20.23
C LEU A 121 -0.90 -5.36 19.79
N VAL A 122 -1.61 -5.52 18.65
CA VAL A 122 -2.61 -4.52 18.21
C VAL A 122 -3.75 -4.41 19.22
N GLY A 123 -4.20 -5.54 19.78
CA GLY A 123 -5.16 -5.56 20.87
C GLY A 123 -4.67 -4.77 22.10
N ALA A 124 -3.42 -4.98 22.50
CA ALA A 124 -2.82 -4.23 23.62
C ALA A 124 -2.73 -2.72 23.33
N VAL A 125 -2.51 -2.31 22.07
CA VAL A 125 -2.56 -0.89 21.68
C VAL A 125 -3.97 -0.32 21.89
N ILE A 126 -5.01 -1.03 21.46
CA ILE A 126 -6.40 -0.59 21.63
C ILE A 126 -6.72 -0.42 23.13
N ASP A 127 -6.30 -1.39 23.95
CA ASP A 127 -6.56 -1.39 25.41
C ASP A 127 -5.78 -0.27 26.13
N GLU A 128 -4.48 -0.13 25.86
CA GLU A 128 -3.64 0.88 26.53
C GLU A 128 -4.06 2.31 26.16
N LEU A 129 -4.51 2.53 24.92
CA LEU A 129 -5.00 3.82 24.49
C LEU A 129 -6.47 4.07 24.89
N ASN A 130 -7.13 3.10 25.51
CA ASN A 130 -8.56 3.14 25.87
C ASN A 130 -9.42 3.53 24.65
N LEU A 131 -9.19 2.92 23.49
CA LEU A 131 -9.96 3.20 22.29
C LEU A 131 -11.31 2.46 22.36
N ASP A 132 -12.38 3.22 22.41
CA ASP A 132 -13.74 2.68 22.43
C ASP A 132 -14.17 2.36 20.99
N ASP A 133 -14.45 1.09 20.71
CA ASP A 133 -14.89 0.52 19.43
C ASP A 133 -14.24 1.20 18.19
N PRO A 134 -12.92 1.13 18.03
CA PRO A 134 -12.25 1.73 16.89
C PRO A 134 -12.53 0.95 15.61
N VAL A 135 -12.53 1.64 14.47
CA VAL A 135 -12.47 1.01 13.15
C VAL A 135 -11.04 0.52 12.92
N VAL A 136 -10.83 -0.79 12.92
CA VAL A 136 -9.49 -1.38 12.74
C VAL A 136 -9.28 -1.76 11.29
N LEU A 137 -8.28 -1.14 10.66
CA LEU A 137 -7.97 -1.28 9.25
C LEU A 137 -6.62 -1.96 9.06
N GLY A 138 -6.58 -3.05 8.30
CA GLY A 138 -5.35 -3.75 7.92
C GLY A 138 -5.09 -3.66 6.43
N HIS A 139 -3.80 -3.52 6.06
CA HIS A 139 -3.37 -3.61 4.67
C HIS A 139 -2.45 -4.81 4.46
N SER A 140 -2.67 -5.58 3.39
CA SER A 140 -1.81 -6.73 3.02
C SER A 140 -1.67 -7.72 4.20
N MET A 141 -0.47 -8.02 4.71
CA MET A 141 -0.30 -8.82 5.93
C MET A 141 -1.13 -8.27 7.11
N GLY A 142 -1.30 -6.96 7.21
CA GLY A 142 -2.13 -6.34 8.24
C GLY A 142 -3.58 -6.80 8.20
N THR A 143 -4.11 -7.27 7.05
CA THR A 143 -5.45 -7.86 6.97
C THR A 143 -5.55 -9.18 7.74
N GLN A 144 -4.48 -9.97 7.73
CA GLN A 144 -4.40 -11.21 8.51
C GLN A 144 -4.38 -10.91 10.02
N VAL A 145 -3.60 -9.88 10.41
CA VAL A 145 -3.52 -9.41 11.81
C VAL A 145 -4.88 -8.92 12.29
N VAL A 146 -5.59 -8.11 11.48
CA VAL A 146 -6.90 -7.57 11.82
C VAL A 146 -7.98 -8.66 11.85
N ALA A 147 -7.94 -9.60 10.90
CA ALA A 147 -8.86 -10.75 10.89
C ALA A 147 -8.68 -11.63 12.14
N GLU A 148 -7.43 -11.93 12.51
CA GLU A 148 -7.12 -12.69 13.72
C GLU A 148 -7.58 -11.95 14.98
N LEU A 149 -7.30 -10.65 15.07
CA LEU A 149 -7.75 -9.80 16.18
C LEU A 149 -9.28 -9.83 16.30
N ALA A 150 -9.99 -9.56 15.22
CA ALA A 150 -11.46 -9.50 15.21
C ALA A 150 -12.11 -10.86 15.52
N SER A 151 -11.47 -11.97 15.11
CA SER A 151 -11.96 -13.31 15.45
C SER A 151 -11.87 -13.64 16.94
N ARG A 152 -10.97 -12.96 17.69
CA ARG A 152 -10.75 -13.14 19.13
C ARG A 152 -11.46 -12.06 19.96
N ARG A 153 -11.86 -10.94 19.35
CA ARG A 153 -12.45 -9.76 20.02
C ARG A 153 -13.81 -9.43 19.42
N PRO A 154 -14.88 -10.12 19.87
CA PRO A 154 -16.24 -9.88 19.36
C PRO A 154 -16.80 -8.49 19.69
N GLU A 155 -16.18 -7.75 20.60
CA GLU A 155 -16.50 -6.37 20.93
C GLU A 155 -16.11 -5.38 19.82
N LEU A 156 -15.18 -5.71 18.94
CA LEU A 156 -14.89 -4.91 17.75
C LEU A 156 -16.07 -5.02 16.77
N THR A 157 -16.70 -3.89 16.49
CA THR A 157 -17.90 -3.88 15.64
C THR A 157 -17.61 -3.67 14.17
N THR A 158 -16.46 -3.04 13.83
CA THR A 158 -16.14 -2.64 12.46
C THR A 158 -14.68 -2.84 12.13
N ILE A 159 -14.40 -3.57 11.04
CA ILE A 159 -13.06 -3.76 10.51
C ILE A 159 -12.99 -3.48 9.00
N VAL A 160 -11.78 -3.19 8.51
CA VAL A 160 -11.51 -2.97 7.09
C VAL A 160 -10.31 -3.80 6.66
N LEU A 161 -10.45 -4.56 5.58
CA LEU A 161 -9.42 -5.41 5.00
C LEU A 161 -9.02 -4.86 3.62
N LEU A 162 -7.87 -4.18 3.54
CA LEU A 162 -7.34 -3.63 2.29
C LEU A 162 -6.36 -4.61 1.66
N GLY A 163 -6.69 -5.15 0.50
CA GLY A 163 -5.86 -6.12 -0.21
C GLY A 163 -5.56 -7.38 0.63
N PRO A 164 -6.59 -8.20 1.00
CA PRO A 164 -6.39 -9.34 1.90
C PRO A 164 -5.52 -10.44 1.27
N VAL A 165 -4.32 -10.63 1.81
CA VAL A 165 -3.38 -11.71 1.44
C VAL A 165 -3.52 -12.90 2.40
N MET A 166 -3.11 -14.11 2.08
CA MET A 166 -2.61 -14.65 0.81
C MET A 166 -3.72 -15.49 0.18
N ASN A 167 -3.89 -15.32 -1.13
CA ASN A 167 -4.74 -16.20 -1.91
C ASN A 167 -4.34 -17.67 -1.69
N ARG A 168 -5.27 -18.49 -1.20
CA ARG A 168 -5.01 -19.90 -0.86
C ARG A 168 -4.54 -20.73 -2.04
N HIS A 169 -4.90 -20.34 -3.27
CA HIS A 169 -4.54 -21.06 -4.49
C HIS A 169 -3.10 -20.77 -4.95
N GLU A 170 -2.47 -19.69 -4.44
CA GLU A 170 -1.16 -19.22 -4.87
C GLU A 170 -0.14 -19.10 -3.72
N ARG A 171 -0.28 -19.87 -2.62
CA ARG A 171 0.62 -19.85 -1.44
C ARG A 171 2.00 -20.44 -1.71
N ARG A 172 2.70 -19.91 -2.70
CA ARG A 172 4.09 -20.25 -3.02
C ARG A 172 4.90 -18.99 -3.15
N ILE A 173 6.00 -18.88 -2.42
CA ILE A 173 6.84 -17.66 -2.40
C ILE A 173 7.19 -17.15 -3.81
N PRO A 174 7.62 -17.99 -4.79
CA PRO A 174 7.91 -17.49 -6.13
C PRO A 174 6.68 -16.91 -6.84
N ILE A 175 5.50 -17.51 -6.66
CA ILE A 175 4.25 -17.02 -7.25
C ILE A 175 3.85 -15.70 -6.58
N ALA A 176 3.87 -15.63 -5.25
CA ALA A 176 3.57 -14.41 -4.51
C ALA A 176 4.52 -13.25 -4.90
N ALA A 177 5.82 -13.54 -5.06
CA ALA A 177 6.80 -12.57 -5.52
C ALA A 177 6.51 -12.07 -6.94
N LEU A 178 6.14 -12.97 -7.85
CA LEU A 178 5.74 -12.61 -9.22
C LEU A 178 4.47 -11.73 -9.20
N ARG A 179 3.44 -12.12 -8.46
CA ARG A 179 2.19 -11.36 -8.34
C ARG A 179 2.43 -9.99 -7.72
N PHE A 180 3.25 -9.92 -6.68
CA PHE A 180 3.65 -8.65 -6.07
C PHE A 180 4.39 -7.76 -7.07
N ALA A 181 5.33 -8.31 -7.85
CA ALA A 181 6.04 -7.56 -8.88
C ALA A 181 5.06 -7.05 -9.97
N GLN A 182 4.11 -7.87 -10.43
CA GLN A 182 3.09 -7.47 -11.38
C GLN A 182 2.20 -6.33 -10.85
N SER A 183 1.78 -6.40 -9.60
CA SER A 183 1.02 -5.30 -8.95
C SER A 183 1.87 -4.04 -8.81
N SER A 184 3.17 -4.18 -8.47
CA SER A 184 4.07 -3.05 -8.25
C SER A 184 4.40 -2.25 -9.52
N VAL A 185 4.29 -2.87 -10.69
CA VAL A 185 4.54 -2.21 -11.99
C VAL A 185 3.63 -0.98 -12.19
N ARG A 186 2.39 -1.05 -11.73
CA ARG A 186 1.41 0.03 -11.85
C ARG A 186 1.36 0.97 -10.62
N GLU A 187 2.18 0.70 -9.60
CA GLU A 187 2.26 1.56 -8.43
C GLU A 187 2.97 2.88 -8.74
N PRO A 188 2.54 4.00 -8.15
CA PRO A 188 3.28 5.26 -8.24
C PRO A 188 4.72 5.09 -7.74
N VAL A 189 5.70 5.70 -8.44
CA VAL A 189 7.12 5.63 -8.06
C VAL A 189 7.37 6.02 -6.59
N LYS A 190 6.63 7.01 -6.10
CA LYS A 190 6.71 7.42 -4.68
C LYS A 190 6.39 6.26 -3.73
N VAL A 191 5.41 5.43 -4.04
CA VAL A 191 5.04 4.24 -3.25
C VAL A 191 6.17 3.23 -3.26
N ALA A 192 6.74 2.98 -4.45
CA ALA A 192 7.87 2.06 -4.59
C ALA A 192 9.10 2.54 -3.79
N VAL A 193 9.39 3.85 -3.75
CA VAL A 193 10.48 4.44 -2.92
C VAL A 193 10.20 4.23 -1.44
N ILE A 194 8.98 4.52 -0.98
CA ILE A 194 8.59 4.35 0.43
C ILE A 194 8.71 2.87 0.83
N ALA A 195 8.21 1.97 0.00
CA ALA A 195 8.28 0.52 0.25
C ALA A 195 9.74 0.01 0.26
N ALA A 196 10.56 0.41 -0.72
CA ALA A 196 11.97 0.03 -0.76
C ALA A 196 12.74 0.53 0.47
N GLY A 197 12.51 1.78 0.88
CA GLY A 197 13.09 2.32 2.11
C GLY A 197 12.67 1.57 3.36
N ALA A 198 11.40 1.19 3.45
CA ALA A 198 10.86 0.42 4.56
C ALA A 198 11.44 -1.01 4.61
N TYR A 199 11.57 -1.69 3.46
CA TYR A 199 12.19 -3.02 3.38
C TYR A 199 13.68 -2.99 3.75
N LEU A 200 14.42 -1.93 3.39
CA LEU A 200 15.80 -1.72 3.83
C LEU A 200 15.89 -1.56 5.35
N LEU A 201 14.95 -0.83 5.97
CA LEU A 201 14.89 -0.65 7.43
C LEU A 201 14.47 -1.93 8.17
N CYS A 202 13.56 -2.71 7.59
CA CYS A 202 13.17 -4.02 8.10
C CYS A 202 14.35 -5.00 8.09
N GLY A 203 15.16 -4.95 7.04
CA GLY A 203 16.29 -5.82 6.80
C GLY A 203 15.89 -7.24 6.37
N PRO A 204 16.74 -7.90 5.53
CA PRO A 204 16.39 -9.16 4.89
C PRO A 204 16.22 -10.31 5.89
N ARG A 205 16.93 -10.28 7.02
CA ARG A 205 16.84 -11.33 8.06
C ARG A 205 15.47 -11.37 8.74
N TRP A 206 14.92 -10.20 9.10
CA TRP A 206 13.63 -10.15 9.76
C TRP A 206 12.51 -10.41 8.76
N PHE A 207 12.58 -9.81 7.58
CA PHE A 207 11.64 -10.06 6.50
C PHE A 207 11.52 -11.56 6.17
N SER A 208 12.65 -12.27 6.04
CA SER A 208 12.65 -13.72 5.77
C SER A 208 12.10 -14.58 6.92
N ARG A 209 11.99 -14.04 8.13
CA ARG A 209 11.36 -14.73 9.27
C ARG A 209 9.84 -14.52 9.30
N VAL A 210 9.37 -13.32 8.94
CA VAL A 210 7.93 -13.00 8.96
C VAL A 210 7.22 -13.49 7.70
N LEU A 211 7.90 -13.49 6.56
CA LEU A 211 7.30 -13.92 5.28
C LEU A 211 6.68 -15.33 5.34
N PRO A 212 7.33 -16.37 5.91
CA PRO A 212 6.71 -17.69 6.04
C PRO A 212 5.46 -17.69 6.93
N GLU A 213 5.43 -16.90 8.02
CA GLU A 213 4.27 -16.80 8.90
C GLU A 213 3.07 -16.17 8.15
N MET A 214 3.31 -15.09 7.39
CA MET A 214 2.32 -14.48 6.50
C MET A 214 1.83 -15.48 5.44
N MET A 215 2.74 -16.23 4.81
CA MET A 215 2.40 -17.19 3.75
C MET A 215 1.61 -18.40 4.25
N GLN A 216 1.85 -18.84 5.48
CA GLN A 216 1.21 -20.03 6.06
C GLN A 216 -0.11 -19.71 6.76
N TYR A 217 -0.33 -18.44 7.15
CA TYR A 217 -1.56 -18.05 7.82
C TYR A 217 -2.76 -18.23 6.89
N ARG A 218 -3.78 -18.93 7.40
CA ARG A 218 -4.98 -19.30 6.66
C ARG A 218 -6.12 -18.36 7.01
N ILE A 219 -6.13 -17.18 6.38
CA ILE A 219 -7.18 -16.18 6.62
C ILE A 219 -8.58 -16.74 6.34
N GLU A 220 -8.73 -17.63 5.37
CA GLU A 220 -9.99 -18.29 5.02
C GLU A 220 -10.57 -19.15 6.16
N ASP A 221 -9.73 -19.66 7.06
CA ASP A 221 -10.19 -20.41 8.24
C ASP A 221 -10.59 -19.47 9.40
N THR A 222 -10.15 -18.22 9.34
CA THR A 222 -10.38 -17.21 10.38
C THR A 222 -11.62 -16.36 10.12
N VAL A 223 -11.82 -15.90 8.88
CA VAL A 223 -12.90 -14.95 8.53
C VAL A 223 -14.31 -15.44 8.83
N PRO A 224 -14.65 -16.75 8.81
CA PRO A 224 -15.99 -17.21 9.21
C PRO A 224 -16.33 -16.94 10.68
N ARG A 225 -15.32 -16.69 11.53
CA ARG A 225 -15.50 -16.43 12.97
C ARG A 225 -15.61 -14.93 13.30
N ILE A 226 -15.45 -14.07 12.31
CA ILE A 226 -15.51 -12.61 12.50
C ILE A 226 -16.96 -12.17 12.63
N LEU A 227 -17.29 -11.55 13.76
CA LEU A 227 -18.62 -10.99 14.00
C LEU A 227 -18.72 -9.50 13.64
N ALA A 228 -17.59 -8.84 13.42
CA ALA A 228 -17.52 -7.46 13.03
C ALA A 228 -18.12 -7.22 11.63
N SER A 229 -18.75 -6.07 11.43
CA SER A 229 -19.07 -5.57 10.10
C SER A 229 -17.77 -5.35 9.34
N THR A 230 -17.58 -6.05 8.23
CA THR A 230 -16.30 -6.14 7.52
C THR A 230 -16.39 -5.49 6.14
N LEU A 231 -15.53 -4.49 5.90
CA LEU A 231 -15.34 -3.91 4.59
C LEU A 231 -14.08 -4.51 3.95
N ILE A 232 -14.21 -5.02 2.73
CA ILE A 232 -13.09 -5.56 1.97
C ILE A 232 -12.87 -4.67 0.75
N ILE A 233 -11.64 -4.19 0.55
CA ILE A 233 -11.30 -3.32 -0.59
C ILE A 233 -10.09 -3.92 -1.31
N ARG A 234 -10.17 -3.99 -2.65
CA ARG A 234 -9.05 -4.33 -3.52
C ARG A 234 -8.84 -3.25 -4.59
N GLY A 235 -7.65 -3.18 -5.14
CA GLY A 235 -7.40 -2.46 -6.38
C GLY A 235 -7.68 -3.37 -7.58
N GLU A 236 -8.20 -2.82 -8.68
CA GLU A 236 -8.50 -3.55 -9.91
C GLU A 236 -7.27 -4.30 -10.47
N HIS A 237 -6.11 -3.65 -10.42
CA HIS A 237 -4.84 -4.19 -10.91
C HIS A 237 -4.02 -4.93 -9.84
N ASP A 238 -4.62 -5.24 -8.69
CA ASP A 238 -3.96 -6.02 -7.65
C ASP A 238 -3.92 -7.51 -8.02
N ARG A 239 -2.82 -7.92 -8.63
CA ARG A 239 -2.58 -9.32 -9.02
C ARG A 239 -2.25 -10.24 -7.84
N LEU A 240 -1.86 -9.67 -6.69
CA LEU A 240 -1.62 -10.44 -5.46
C LEU A 240 -2.95 -10.86 -4.81
N VAL A 241 -4.00 -10.06 -5.02
CA VAL A 241 -5.34 -10.23 -4.45
C VAL A 241 -6.36 -10.22 -5.60
N PRO A 242 -6.48 -11.32 -6.38
CA PRO A 242 -7.40 -11.40 -7.50
C PRO A 242 -8.86 -11.30 -7.04
N ARG A 243 -9.75 -10.92 -7.96
CA ARG A 243 -11.18 -10.70 -7.73
C ARG A 243 -11.84 -11.93 -7.08
N GLU A 244 -11.59 -13.10 -7.62
CA GLU A 244 -12.17 -14.36 -7.18
C GLU A 244 -11.80 -14.67 -5.71
N TRP A 245 -10.60 -14.30 -5.31
CA TRP A 245 -10.16 -14.44 -3.92
C TRP A 245 -10.90 -13.50 -2.98
N VAL A 246 -11.15 -12.26 -3.39
CA VAL A 246 -11.93 -11.30 -2.59
C VAL A 246 -13.37 -11.75 -2.45
N GLU A 247 -13.98 -12.23 -3.53
CA GLU A 247 -15.33 -12.78 -3.51
C GLU A 247 -15.43 -13.99 -2.56
N GLU A 248 -14.44 -14.88 -2.60
CA GLU A 248 -14.37 -16.03 -1.69
C GLU A 248 -14.26 -15.60 -0.21
N ILE A 249 -13.42 -14.62 0.10
CA ILE A 249 -13.31 -14.08 1.46
C ILE A 249 -14.62 -13.39 1.87
N ALA A 250 -15.21 -12.58 1.01
CA ALA A 250 -16.46 -11.87 1.29
C ALA A 250 -17.63 -12.84 1.57
N ASP A 251 -17.73 -13.91 0.79
CA ASP A 251 -18.74 -14.96 1.00
C ASP A 251 -18.56 -15.71 2.32
N ALA A 252 -17.32 -15.85 2.79
CA ALA A 252 -17.00 -16.53 4.04
C ALA A 252 -17.23 -15.67 5.28
N VAL A 253 -17.18 -14.33 5.18
CA VAL A 253 -17.42 -13.40 6.29
C VAL A 253 -18.93 -13.23 6.50
N PRO A 254 -19.46 -13.41 7.72
CA PRO A 254 -20.90 -13.30 7.98
C PRO A 254 -21.53 -11.96 7.63
N HIS A 255 -20.77 -10.87 7.78
CA HIS A 255 -21.23 -9.50 7.60
C HIS A 255 -20.22 -8.69 6.77
N ALA A 256 -20.16 -8.91 5.46
CA ALA A 256 -19.18 -8.29 4.57
C ALA A 256 -19.81 -7.33 3.55
N ARG A 257 -19.03 -6.30 3.18
CA ARG A 257 -19.17 -5.54 1.93
C ARG A 257 -17.82 -5.57 1.22
N ALA A 258 -17.84 -5.74 -0.09
CA ALA A 258 -16.62 -5.79 -0.90
C ALA A 258 -16.65 -4.74 -2.01
N TRP A 259 -15.52 -4.03 -2.16
CA TRP A 259 -15.36 -2.99 -3.18
C TRP A 259 -14.06 -3.14 -3.95
N GLU A 260 -14.14 -2.90 -5.24
CA GLU A 260 -12.99 -2.79 -6.16
C GLU A 260 -12.82 -1.33 -6.57
N ILE A 261 -11.61 -0.80 -6.39
CA ILE A 261 -11.24 0.55 -6.82
C ILE A 261 -10.59 0.46 -8.20
N PRO A 262 -11.17 1.12 -9.23
CA PRO A 262 -10.62 1.16 -10.57
C PRO A 262 -9.22 1.78 -10.62
N ASP A 263 -8.41 1.36 -11.57
CA ASP A 263 -7.03 1.83 -11.81
C ASP A 263 -6.08 1.71 -10.62
N ALA A 264 -6.53 1.09 -9.53
CA ALA A 264 -5.73 0.91 -8.32
C ALA A 264 -4.97 -0.42 -8.34
N SER A 265 -3.74 -0.40 -7.84
CA SER A 265 -2.93 -1.58 -7.57
C SER A 265 -3.00 -2.00 -6.10
N HIS A 266 -2.00 -2.77 -5.61
CA HIS A 266 -1.99 -3.29 -4.25
C HIS A 266 -2.01 -2.21 -3.16
N SER A 267 -1.36 -1.06 -3.40
CA SER A 267 -1.29 0.08 -2.45
C SER A 267 -2.47 1.06 -2.63
N VAL A 268 -3.68 0.52 -2.74
CA VAL A 268 -4.90 1.30 -2.99
C VAL A 268 -5.06 2.50 -2.06
N MET A 269 -4.70 2.38 -0.78
CA MET A 269 -4.79 3.44 0.23
C MET A 269 -3.81 4.60 0.02
N HIS A 270 -2.85 4.47 -0.88
CA HIS A 270 -1.95 5.56 -1.20
C HIS A 270 -2.40 6.32 -2.45
N ALA A 271 -2.74 5.63 -3.53
CA ALA A 271 -3.18 6.25 -4.78
C ALA A 271 -4.60 6.82 -4.66
N HIS A 272 -5.50 6.09 -4.00
CA HIS A 272 -6.94 6.38 -3.87
C HIS A 272 -7.34 6.59 -2.41
N ALA A 273 -6.55 7.38 -1.67
CA ALA A 273 -6.73 7.58 -0.23
C ALA A 273 -8.08 8.19 0.15
N GLU A 274 -8.61 9.10 -0.67
CA GLU A 274 -9.88 9.79 -0.41
C GLU A 274 -11.07 8.84 -0.62
N GLU A 275 -11.02 8.02 -1.67
CA GLU A 275 -12.03 6.99 -1.97
C GLU A 275 -12.05 5.91 -0.88
N VAL A 276 -10.88 5.43 -0.49
CA VAL A 276 -10.76 4.46 0.60
C VAL A 276 -11.28 5.04 1.92
N ALA A 277 -10.91 6.28 2.27
CA ALA A 277 -11.40 6.93 3.49
C ALA A 277 -12.93 7.08 3.46
N ARG A 278 -13.51 7.51 2.33
CA ARG A 278 -14.95 7.62 2.16
C ARG A 278 -15.65 6.29 2.36
N LEU A 279 -15.18 5.22 1.72
CA LEU A 279 -15.74 3.88 1.91
C LEU A 279 -15.65 3.40 3.36
N CYS A 280 -14.53 3.64 4.05
CA CYS A 280 -14.36 3.30 5.46
C CYS A 280 -15.40 4.00 6.35
N VAL A 281 -15.63 5.30 6.13
CA VAL A 281 -16.56 6.10 6.92
C VAL A 281 -18.01 5.73 6.60
N GLU A 282 -18.36 5.56 5.33
CA GLU A 282 -19.69 5.11 4.91
C GLU A 282 -20.01 3.73 5.51
N HIS A 283 -19.04 2.81 5.48
CA HIS A 283 -19.21 1.49 6.07
C HIS A 283 -19.40 1.55 7.59
N ALA A 284 -18.61 2.37 8.29
CA ALA A 284 -18.71 2.53 9.74
C ALA A 284 -20.04 3.15 10.20
N ARG A 285 -20.69 3.92 9.33
CA ARG A 285 -22.03 4.51 9.58
C ARG A 285 -23.20 3.62 9.15
N ALA A 286 -22.93 2.68 8.27
CA ALA A 286 -23.97 1.81 7.72
C ALA A 286 -24.40 0.74 8.73
N PRO A 287 -25.66 0.26 8.65
CA PRO A 287 -26.06 -0.91 9.41
C PRO A 287 -25.21 -2.13 9.01
N ARG A 288 -25.16 -3.13 9.91
CA ARG A 288 -24.45 -4.38 9.66
C ARG A 288 -24.96 -5.01 8.36
N PRO A 289 -24.08 -5.35 7.39
CA PRO A 289 -24.51 -5.91 6.13
C PRO A 289 -25.07 -7.32 6.28
N ASP A 290 -26.00 -7.69 5.42
CA ASP A 290 -26.42 -9.08 5.23
C ASP A 290 -25.59 -9.75 4.13
N ARG A 291 -25.88 -11.04 3.86
CA ARG A 291 -25.13 -11.82 2.87
C ARG A 291 -25.30 -11.33 1.43
N GLU A 292 -26.41 -10.66 1.11
CA GLU A 292 -26.67 -10.15 -0.25
C GLU A 292 -25.75 -8.97 -0.57
N GLU A 293 -25.24 -8.29 0.47
CA GLU A 293 -24.32 -7.16 0.32
C GLU A 293 -22.86 -7.59 0.13
N ALA A 294 -22.52 -8.87 0.29
CA ALA A 294 -21.16 -9.39 0.18
C ALA A 294 -20.61 -9.39 -1.27
N ALA A 295 -21.50 -9.28 -2.28
CA ALA A 295 -21.07 -9.24 -3.67
C ALA A 295 -20.08 -8.09 -3.93
N LEU A 296 -18.99 -8.40 -4.65
CA LEU A 296 -17.99 -7.42 -5.01
C LEU A 296 -18.56 -6.35 -5.94
N ARG A 297 -18.53 -5.10 -5.49
CA ARG A 297 -19.03 -3.94 -6.23
C ARG A 297 -17.86 -3.12 -6.77
N ARG A 298 -18.02 -2.56 -7.96
CA ARG A 298 -17.08 -1.60 -8.51
C ARG A 298 -17.41 -0.20 -8.02
N TYR A 299 -16.38 0.58 -7.72
CA TYR A 299 -16.55 1.97 -7.31
C TYR A 299 -17.16 2.79 -8.46
N PRO A 300 -18.19 3.64 -8.22
CA PRO A 300 -19.05 4.16 -9.30
C PRO A 300 -18.42 5.18 -10.25
N ASP A 301 -17.30 5.79 -9.91
CA ASP A 301 -16.74 6.92 -10.67
C ASP A 301 -15.79 6.52 -11.82
N SER A 302 -15.84 5.28 -12.28
CA SER A 302 -14.99 4.85 -13.38
C SER A 302 -15.82 4.38 -14.57
N GLU A 303 -15.85 5.20 -15.60
CA GLU A 303 -16.23 4.80 -16.97
C GLU A 303 -15.08 4.11 -17.71
N VAL A 304 -14.28 3.27 -17.04
CA VAL A 304 -13.19 2.56 -17.72
C VAL A 304 -13.77 1.42 -18.53
N ASP A 305 -13.47 1.43 -19.82
CA ASP A 305 -13.87 0.39 -20.78
C ASP A 305 -13.19 -0.94 -20.37
N ARG A 306 -14.01 -1.95 -20.05
CA ARG A 306 -13.55 -3.27 -19.60
C ARG A 306 -12.81 -4.08 -20.68
N SER A 307 -12.77 -3.62 -21.92
CA SER A 307 -12.10 -4.33 -23.01
C SER A 307 -10.57 -4.33 -22.91
N GLU A 308 -9.98 -3.42 -22.06
CA GLU A 308 -8.54 -3.35 -21.79
C GLU A 308 -8.15 -3.91 -20.42
N GLU A 309 -9.12 -4.37 -19.61
CA GLU A 309 -8.97 -4.66 -18.16
C GLU A 309 -7.96 -5.75 -17.82
N ASP A 310 -7.60 -6.63 -18.71
CA ASP A 310 -6.80 -7.83 -18.41
C ASP A 310 -5.59 -8.06 -19.31
N ALA A 311 -5.19 -7.06 -20.09
CA ALA A 311 -3.95 -7.20 -20.85
C ALA A 311 -2.80 -7.41 -19.85
N PRO A 312 -2.18 -8.60 -19.83
CA PRO A 312 -1.01 -8.81 -18.98
C PRO A 312 0.05 -7.81 -19.42
N VAL A 313 0.77 -7.23 -18.46
CA VAL A 313 2.00 -6.50 -18.80
C VAL A 313 2.86 -7.45 -19.61
N GLU A 314 3.14 -7.11 -20.88
CA GLU A 314 3.80 -8.02 -21.82
C GLU A 314 5.17 -8.47 -21.34
N ASP A 315 5.90 -7.58 -20.66
CA ASP A 315 7.17 -7.89 -20.00
C ASP A 315 7.19 -7.37 -18.53
N PRO A 316 6.67 -8.14 -17.56
CA PRO A 316 6.71 -7.74 -16.15
C PRO A 316 8.11 -7.54 -15.59
N ILE A 317 9.11 -8.24 -16.13
CA ILE A 317 10.51 -8.13 -15.70
C ILE A 317 11.13 -6.84 -16.27
N GLY A 318 10.87 -6.53 -17.52
CA GLY A 318 11.28 -5.28 -18.16
C GLY A 318 10.65 -4.06 -17.49
N ALA A 319 9.34 -4.11 -17.21
CA ALA A 319 8.65 -3.06 -16.49
C ALA A 319 9.21 -2.84 -15.07
N LEU A 320 9.50 -3.91 -14.32
CA LEU A 320 10.15 -3.82 -13.02
C LEU A 320 11.57 -3.24 -13.15
N ARG A 321 12.32 -3.64 -14.16
CA ARG A 321 13.65 -3.10 -14.43
C ARG A 321 13.59 -1.60 -14.71
N GLY A 322 12.67 -1.13 -15.55
CA GLY A 322 12.44 0.29 -15.82
C GLY A 322 12.16 1.07 -14.53
N ARG A 323 11.31 0.54 -13.65
CA ARG A 323 11.04 1.14 -12.33
C ARG A 323 12.26 1.20 -11.44
N LEU A 324 13.10 0.17 -11.43
CA LEU A 324 14.35 0.19 -10.64
C LEU A 324 15.37 1.21 -11.20
N THR A 325 15.43 1.38 -12.51
CA THR A 325 16.28 2.39 -13.16
C THR A 325 15.81 3.80 -12.83
N GLU A 326 14.50 4.06 -12.92
CA GLU A 326 13.89 5.33 -12.50
C GLU A 326 14.18 5.65 -11.03
N LEU A 327 14.01 4.65 -10.14
CA LEU A 327 14.34 4.76 -8.72
C LEU A 327 15.82 5.09 -8.47
N ALA A 328 16.72 4.43 -9.19
CA ALA A 328 18.14 4.72 -9.10
C ALA A 328 18.44 6.16 -9.51
N GLY A 329 17.83 6.65 -10.59
CA GLY A 329 17.95 8.05 -11.03
C GLY A 329 17.48 9.04 -9.96
N ILE A 330 16.34 8.80 -9.34
CA ILE A 330 15.82 9.63 -8.23
C ILE A 330 16.78 9.63 -7.03
N LEU A 331 17.36 8.48 -6.69
CA LEU A 331 18.28 8.37 -5.54
C LEU A 331 19.61 9.07 -5.75
N VAL A 332 20.09 9.19 -7.00
CA VAL A 332 21.36 9.85 -7.33
C VAL A 332 21.18 11.24 -7.95
N ASP A 333 19.93 11.71 -8.06
CA ASP A 333 19.55 13.00 -8.68
C ASP A 333 20.00 13.10 -10.15
N ASP A 334 19.72 12.04 -10.92
CA ASP A 334 20.09 11.92 -12.34
C ASP A 334 18.84 11.84 -13.22
N ASP A 335 18.50 12.97 -13.84
CA ASP A 335 17.32 13.10 -14.71
C ASP A 335 17.39 12.19 -15.94
N SER A 336 18.56 11.81 -16.42
CA SER A 336 18.72 10.92 -17.57
C SER A 336 18.34 9.50 -17.23
N LEU A 337 18.75 9.01 -16.06
CA LEU A 337 18.33 7.69 -15.54
C LEU A 337 16.83 7.66 -15.21
N ILE A 338 16.26 8.76 -14.72
CA ILE A 338 14.82 8.88 -14.49
C ILE A 338 14.05 8.73 -15.80
N ALA A 339 14.49 9.45 -16.85
CA ALA A 339 13.86 9.38 -18.17
C ALA A 339 14.02 7.99 -18.80
N GLU A 340 15.22 7.39 -18.72
CA GLU A 340 15.48 6.03 -19.18
C GLU A 340 14.57 5.00 -18.49
N GLY A 341 14.46 5.07 -17.16
CA GLY A 341 13.61 4.17 -16.39
C GLY A 341 12.14 4.26 -16.77
N LYS A 342 11.62 5.46 -16.97
CA LYS A 342 10.24 5.70 -17.45
C LYS A 342 10.00 5.11 -18.84
N THR A 343 10.96 5.32 -19.76
CA THR A 343 10.88 4.77 -21.13
C THR A 343 10.87 3.24 -21.10
N GLN A 344 11.83 2.61 -20.41
CA GLN A 344 11.88 1.15 -20.25
C GLN A 344 10.61 0.57 -19.64
N HIS A 345 10.03 1.27 -18.66
CA HIS A 345 8.80 0.87 -18.03
C HIS A 345 7.61 0.95 -19.00
N ALA A 346 7.47 2.05 -19.76
CA ALA A 346 6.42 2.23 -20.73
C ALA A 346 6.50 1.19 -21.85
N GLU A 347 7.71 0.95 -22.40
CA GLU A 347 7.96 -0.07 -23.43
C GLU A 347 7.56 -1.48 -22.99
N ALA A 348 7.86 -1.83 -21.75
CA ALA A 348 7.56 -3.14 -21.20
C ALA A 348 6.09 -3.31 -20.80
N SER A 349 5.38 -2.21 -20.51
CA SER A 349 3.99 -2.22 -20.08
C SER A 349 3.01 -2.15 -21.27
N ASP A 350 3.35 -1.38 -22.28
CA ASP A 350 2.60 -1.25 -23.54
C ASP A 350 3.53 -0.83 -24.69
N PRO A 351 4.06 -1.79 -25.45
CA PRO A 351 4.92 -1.50 -26.61
C PRO A 351 4.21 -0.72 -27.74
N ALA A 352 2.89 -0.70 -27.77
CA ALA A 352 2.12 -0.01 -28.81
C ALA A 352 1.98 1.49 -28.52
N ALA A 353 1.92 1.89 -27.25
CA ALA A 353 1.78 3.29 -26.83
C ALA A 353 2.92 4.20 -27.32
N LEU A 354 4.11 3.66 -27.57
CA LEU A 354 5.26 4.43 -28.08
C LEU A 354 5.20 4.70 -29.59
N ARG A 355 4.39 3.97 -30.34
CA ARG A 355 4.26 4.19 -31.79
C ARG A 355 3.43 5.42 -32.12
N GLU A 356 2.55 5.86 -31.22
CA GLU A 356 1.75 7.09 -31.37
C GLU A 356 2.52 8.39 -31.04
N VAL A 357 3.65 8.30 -30.33
CA VAL A 357 4.43 9.48 -29.89
C VAL A 357 5.60 9.80 -30.83
N ALA A 358 5.95 8.93 -31.78
CA ALA A 358 6.96 9.21 -32.76
C ALA A 358 6.40 10.21 -33.79
N PRO A 359 7.03 11.40 -34.02
CA PRO A 359 6.59 12.30 -35.08
C PRO A 359 6.72 11.60 -36.42
N ASP A 360 5.65 11.67 -37.22
CA ASP A 360 5.60 11.17 -38.60
C ASP A 360 6.81 11.73 -39.36
N PRO A 361 7.71 10.89 -39.95
CA PRO A 361 8.85 11.36 -40.71
C PRO A 361 8.47 11.91 -42.12
N GLY A 362 7.20 12.26 -42.35
CA GLY A 362 6.60 12.53 -43.67
C GLY A 362 6.15 13.96 -43.92
N GLU A 363 6.75 15.01 -43.40
CA GLU A 363 6.61 16.37 -43.95
C GLU A 363 7.98 17.03 -44.12
N GLY A 364 8.77 16.47 -45.03
CA GLY A 364 9.87 17.17 -45.65
C GLY A 364 9.34 18.16 -46.64
N GLU A 365 9.34 19.44 -46.32
CA GLU A 365 9.07 20.58 -47.20
C GLU A 365 9.92 20.47 -48.45
N ILE A 366 9.25 20.24 -49.60
CA ILE A 366 9.87 20.35 -50.93
C ILE A 366 10.11 21.84 -51.15
N VAL A 367 11.34 22.31 -50.95
CA VAL A 367 11.78 23.61 -51.41
C VAL A 367 11.87 23.57 -52.94
N ASP A 368 10.93 24.22 -53.57
CA ASP A 368 10.93 24.47 -55.01
C ASP A 368 12.06 25.47 -55.36
N ASP A 369 13.15 24.96 -55.90
CA ASP A 369 14.28 25.77 -56.39
C ASP A 369 13.96 26.25 -57.81
N GLY A 370 13.25 27.38 -57.89
CA GLY A 370 12.96 28.08 -59.15
C GLY A 370 14.21 28.58 -59.84
N ARG A 371 14.75 27.77 -60.76
CA ARG A 371 15.68 28.28 -61.82
C ARG A 371 14.95 28.30 -63.15
N THR A 372 14.56 29.53 -63.53
CA THR A 372 14.31 29.93 -64.91
C THR A 372 15.61 30.01 -65.67
N GLU A 373 15.76 29.21 -66.72
CA GLU A 373 16.70 29.51 -67.82
C GLU A 373 15.92 29.79 -69.10
N HIS A 374 16.44 30.74 -69.84
CA HIS A 374 16.02 31.36 -71.14
C HIS A 374 15.46 30.44 -72.20
#